data_4cb9a44f55a470759b2c3d2d30fbc118
#
_entry.id   4cb9a44f55a470759b2c3d2d30fbc118
#
_cell.length_a   1.000
_cell.length_b   1.000
_cell.length_c   1.000
_cell.angle_alpha   90.00
_cell.angle_beta   90.00
_cell.angle_gamma   90.00
#
_symmetry.space_group_name_H-M   'P 1'
#
loop_
_entity.id
_entity.type
_entity.pdbx_description
1 polymer ?
#
loop_
_entity_poly.entity_id
_entity_poly.type
_entity_poly.pdbx_seq_one_letter_code
_entity_poly.pdbx_strand_id
1 'polypeptide(L)'
;MTATSRVPLGLKVAYTAYMAVLIPVYWYYYGPTNFLYFCDVALILTLVAIWPENALLISMCAVGILVPQALWVADFIAHALGTSLTGMADYMFDESHPLFLRLLSLFHGWLPFLLIYLVWRIGYDRRAFWSWTGLAWALLLVCFFLMPAPTPNAGLTPVNINYVWGMTDDAAQSWVPPPIWLMAQLIGLPLLAFAPAHFVLKRVMPKAAV
;
A
#
# COMPACT_ATOMS: atom_id res chain seq x y z
N MET A 1 36.19 -1.52 -7.13
CA MET A 1 35.45 -2.77 -6.80
C MET A 1 33.98 -2.48 -7.05
N THR A 2 33.39 -3.05 -8.10
CA THR A 2 31.94 -2.95 -8.34
C THR A 2 31.23 -3.76 -7.26
N ALA A 3 30.50 -3.08 -6.38
CA ALA A 3 29.67 -3.74 -5.38
C ALA A 3 28.72 -4.72 -6.12
N THR A 4 28.76 -5.99 -5.80
CA THR A 4 27.86 -6.99 -6.36
C THR A 4 26.44 -6.63 -5.94
N SER A 5 25.54 -6.48 -6.92
CA SER A 5 24.13 -6.20 -6.65
C SER A 5 23.53 -7.29 -5.75
N ARG A 6 22.84 -6.88 -4.68
CA ARG A 6 22.17 -7.77 -3.73
C ARG A 6 20.86 -8.32 -4.28
N VAL A 7 20.23 -7.55 -5.20
CA VAL A 7 18.95 -7.90 -5.84
C VAL A 7 19.21 -8.38 -7.27
N PRO A 8 18.71 -9.57 -7.67
CA PRO A 8 18.88 -10.08 -9.02
C PRO A 8 18.36 -9.09 -10.10
N LEU A 9 19.14 -8.90 -11.17
CA LEU A 9 18.73 -8.01 -12.28
C LEU A 9 17.39 -8.41 -12.89
N GLY A 10 17.16 -9.73 -13.05
CA GLY A 10 15.88 -10.21 -13.59
C GLY A 10 14.68 -9.76 -12.78
N LEU A 11 14.80 -9.69 -11.43
CA LEU A 11 13.73 -9.20 -10.57
C LEU A 11 13.50 -7.71 -10.75
N LYS A 12 14.59 -6.91 -10.85
CA LYS A 12 14.49 -5.45 -11.12
C LYS A 12 13.78 -5.19 -12.45
N VAL A 13 14.16 -5.91 -13.50
CA VAL A 13 13.56 -5.79 -14.84
C VAL A 13 12.10 -6.23 -14.83
N ALA A 14 11.78 -7.38 -14.22
CA ALA A 14 10.40 -7.89 -14.16
C ALA A 14 9.48 -6.91 -13.39
N TYR A 15 9.97 -6.37 -12.26
CA TYR A 15 9.21 -5.38 -11.50
C TYR A 15 9.00 -4.09 -12.29
N THR A 16 10.03 -3.61 -12.97
CA THR A 16 9.94 -2.41 -13.83
C THR A 16 8.96 -2.63 -14.97
N ALA A 17 8.99 -3.79 -15.63
CA ALA A 17 8.05 -4.14 -16.71
C ALA A 17 6.59 -4.18 -16.19
N TYR A 18 6.38 -4.77 -15.01
CA TYR A 18 5.06 -4.75 -14.37
C TYR A 18 4.56 -3.33 -14.11
N MET A 19 5.40 -2.46 -13.53
CA MET A 19 5.05 -1.06 -13.26
C MET A 19 4.84 -0.24 -14.53
N ALA A 20 5.57 -0.52 -15.60
CA ALA A 20 5.39 0.11 -16.91
C ALA A 20 4.02 -0.20 -17.53
N VAL A 21 3.39 -1.31 -17.14
CA VAL A 21 2.01 -1.64 -17.51
C VAL A 21 1.01 -1.04 -16.53
N LEU A 22 1.24 -1.25 -15.22
CA LEU A 22 0.30 -0.84 -14.17
C LEU A 22 0.07 0.68 -14.17
N ILE A 23 1.15 1.49 -14.19
CA ILE A 23 1.03 2.94 -14.07
C ILE A 23 0.12 3.54 -15.16
N PRO A 24 0.35 3.33 -16.47
CA PRO A 24 -0.51 3.92 -17.48
C PRO A 24 -1.94 3.36 -17.47
N VAL A 25 -2.11 2.09 -17.13
CA VAL A 25 -3.43 1.46 -17.02
C VAL A 25 -4.22 2.06 -15.87
N TYR A 26 -3.63 2.13 -14.67
CA TYR A 26 -4.30 2.72 -13.50
C TYR A 26 -4.57 4.21 -13.69
N TRP A 27 -3.64 4.94 -14.31
CA TRP A 27 -3.87 6.34 -14.67
C TRP A 27 -5.09 6.53 -15.58
N TYR A 28 -5.22 5.66 -16.58
CA TYR A 28 -6.34 5.73 -17.53
C TYR A 28 -7.70 5.39 -16.88
N TYR A 29 -7.76 4.32 -16.08
CA TYR A 29 -9.03 3.82 -15.54
C TYR A 29 -9.41 4.47 -14.21
N TYR A 30 -8.46 4.67 -13.30
CA TYR A 30 -8.70 5.18 -11.95
C TYR A 30 -8.30 6.64 -11.76
N GLY A 31 -7.55 7.20 -12.70
CA GLY A 31 -7.02 8.56 -12.62
C GLY A 31 -5.80 8.71 -11.70
N PRO A 32 -5.20 9.91 -11.68
CA PRO A 32 -3.95 10.16 -10.95
C PRO A 32 -4.09 10.05 -9.43
N THR A 33 -5.28 10.29 -8.90
CA THR A 33 -5.55 10.28 -7.46
C THR A 33 -5.44 8.89 -6.84
N ASN A 34 -5.62 7.83 -7.64
CA ASN A 34 -5.42 6.45 -7.21
C ASN A 34 -4.03 6.21 -6.62
N PHE A 35 -3.01 6.88 -7.17
CA PHE A 35 -1.62 6.75 -6.69
C PHE A 35 -1.37 7.38 -5.31
N LEU A 36 -2.37 7.92 -4.65
CA LEU A 36 -2.31 8.36 -3.25
C LEU A 36 -2.62 7.24 -2.26
N TYR A 37 -3.13 6.08 -2.70
CA TYR A 37 -3.25 4.92 -1.82
C TYR A 37 -1.87 4.48 -1.31
N PHE A 38 -1.80 4.10 -0.04
CA PHE A 38 -0.54 3.63 0.56
C PHE A 38 0.11 2.47 -0.21
N CYS A 39 -0.69 1.57 -0.75
CA CYS A 39 -0.22 0.44 -1.54
C CYS A 39 0.40 0.90 -2.87
N ASP A 40 -0.21 1.87 -3.55
CA ASP A 40 0.32 2.41 -4.82
C ASP A 40 1.56 3.27 -4.60
N VAL A 41 1.58 4.06 -3.52
CA VAL A 41 2.79 4.78 -3.08
C VAL A 41 3.93 3.79 -2.81
N ALA A 42 3.64 2.66 -2.13
CA ALA A 42 4.63 1.63 -1.87
C ALA A 42 5.12 0.94 -3.15
N LEU A 43 4.24 0.71 -4.14
CA LEU A 43 4.63 0.21 -5.46
C LEU A 43 5.63 1.17 -6.14
N ILE A 44 5.31 2.46 -6.20
CA ILE A 44 6.16 3.47 -6.84
C ILE A 44 7.49 3.62 -6.09
N LEU A 45 7.46 3.71 -4.76
CA LEU A 45 8.69 3.82 -3.96
C LEU A 45 9.55 2.56 -4.09
N THR A 46 8.95 1.38 -4.20
CA THR A 46 9.70 0.14 -4.45
C THR A 46 10.37 0.17 -5.83
N LEU A 47 9.70 0.69 -6.87
CA LEU A 47 10.30 0.87 -8.20
C LEU A 47 11.53 1.78 -8.14
N VAL A 48 11.42 2.91 -7.46
CA VAL A 48 12.53 3.87 -7.29
C VAL A 48 13.66 3.25 -6.46
N ALA A 49 13.32 2.48 -5.43
CA ALA A 49 14.27 1.95 -4.46
C ALA A 49 15.02 0.69 -4.91
N ILE A 50 14.39 -0.14 -5.75
CA ILE A 50 14.94 -1.46 -6.12
C ILE A 50 16.22 -1.35 -6.96
N TRP A 51 16.36 -0.28 -7.78
CA TRP A 51 17.52 -0.08 -8.62
C TRP A 51 18.77 0.33 -7.83
N PRO A 52 18.73 1.38 -6.99
CA PRO A 52 19.86 1.75 -6.12
C PRO A 52 19.97 0.86 -4.87
N GLU A 53 19.05 -0.08 -4.68
CA GLU A 53 18.98 -0.94 -3.48
C GLU A 53 18.88 -0.13 -2.18
N ASN A 54 18.03 0.89 -2.18
CA ASN A 54 17.87 1.82 -1.06
C ASN A 54 17.13 1.15 0.11
N ALA A 55 17.86 0.83 1.17
CA ALA A 55 17.33 0.14 2.35
C ALA A 55 16.22 0.91 3.06
N LEU A 56 16.35 2.26 3.15
CA LEU A 56 15.34 3.08 3.82
C LEU A 56 13.99 3.01 3.08
N LEU A 57 13.98 3.27 1.78
CA LEU A 57 12.74 3.28 1.00
C LEU A 57 12.07 1.89 0.97
N ILE A 58 12.84 0.81 0.80
CA ILE A 58 12.29 -0.56 0.85
C ILE A 58 11.73 -0.86 2.24
N SER A 59 12.43 -0.48 3.30
CA SER A 59 11.96 -0.67 4.68
C SER A 59 10.72 0.15 5.00
N MET A 60 10.62 1.38 4.47
CA MET A 60 9.42 2.23 4.58
C MET A 60 8.21 1.52 3.97
N CYS A 61 8.33 1.03 2.73
CA CYS A 61 7.25 0.30 2.08
C CYS A 61 6.83 -0.94 2.90
N ALA A 62 7.80 -1.72 3.40
CA ALA A 62 7.50 -2.89 4.21
C ALA A 62 6.75 -2.52 5.51
N VAL A 63 7.22 -1.51 6.25
CA VAL A 63 6.55 -1.03 7.47
C VAL A 63 5.12 -0.59 7.18
N GLY A 64 4.93 0.12 6.08
CA GLY A 64 3.64 0.77 5.77
C GLY A 64 2.55 -0.18 5.33
N ILE A 65 2.91 -1.22 4.56
CA ILE A 65 1.85 -2.00 3.90
C ILE A 65 1.75 -3.46 4.34
N LEU A 66 2.73 -4.02 5.07
CA LEU A 66 2.68 -5.46 5.42
C LEU A 66 1.41 -5.83 6.19
N VAL A 67 1.01 -5.06 7.20
CA VAL A 67 -0.21 -5.33 7.98
C VAL A 67 -1.47 -5.04 7.17
N PRO A 68 -1.65 -3.87 6.52
CA PRO A 68 -2.80 -3.62 5.66
C PRO A 68 -2.96 -4.66 4.54
N GLN A 69 -1.87 -5.07 3.91
CA GLN A 69 -1.92 -6.08 2.86
C GLN A 69 -2.27 -7.48 3.39
N ALA A 70 -1.81 -7.83 4.60
CA ALA A 70 -2.24 -9.08 5.22
C ALA A 70 -3.74 -9.08 5.50
N LEU A 71 -4.33 -7.95 5.89
CA LEU A 71 -5.77 -7.80 6.05
C LEU A 71 -6.50 -7.91 4.70
N TRP A 72 -5.97 -7.28 3.65
CA TRP A 72 -6.54 -7.39 2.31
C TRP A 72 -6.53 -8.84 1.80
N VAL A 73 -5.42 -9.56 1.99
CA VAL A 73 -5.31 -10.99 1.60
C VAL A 73 -6.28 -11.84 2.40
N ALA A 74 -6.44 -11.58 3.70
CA ALA A 74 -7.41 -12.29 4.53
C ALA A 74 -8.84 -12.04 4.06
N ASP A 75 -9.19 -10.81 3.72
CA ASP A 75 -10.49 -10.43 3.18
C ASP A 75 -10.74 -11.07 1.80
N PHE A 76 -9.74 -11.06 0.91
CA PHE A 76 -9.81 -11.73 -0.39
C PHE A 76 -10.09 -13.25 -0.24
N ILE A 77 -9.38 -13.91 0.66
CA ILE A 77 -9.61 -15.34 0.93
C ILE A 77 -11.01 -15.57 1.52
N ALA A 78 -11.42 -14.74 2.47
CA ALA A 78 -12.75 -14.83 3.09
C ALA A 78 -13.85 -14.65 2.03
N HIS A 79 -13.71 -13.68 1.14
CA HIS A 79 -14.68 -13.46 0.06
C HIS A 79 -14.74 -14.65 -0.90
N ALA A 80 -13.60 -15.23 -1.27
CA ALA A 80 -13.55 -16.45 -2.09
C ALA A 80 -14.22 -17.66 -1.41
N LEU A 81 -14.32 -17.66 -0.07
CA LEU A 81 -15.02 -18.67 0.73
C LEU A 81 -16.51 -18.30 1.00
N GLY A 82 -17.01 -17.22 0.40
CA GLY A 82 -18.41 -16.79 0.50
C GLY A 82 -18.73 -15.89 1.70
N THR A 83 -17.73 -15.27 2.33
CA THR A 83 -17.93 -14.29 3.40
C THR A 83 -17.01 -13.09 3.18
N SER A 84 -17.34 -11.90 3.69
CA SER A 84 -16.48 -10.71 3.64
C SER A 84 -16.11 -10.32 5.08
N LEU A 85 -14.86 -9.91 5.30
CA LEU A 85 -14.38 -9.44 6.59
C LEU A 85 -14.43 -7.91 6.69
N THR A 86 -13.93 -7.23 5.68
CA THR A 86 -13.81 -5.77 5.67
C THR A 86 -14.40 -5.13 4.42
N GLY A 87 -14.59 -5.88 3.36
CA GLY A 87 -15.03 -5.40 2.06
C GLY A 87 -13.91 -4.78 1.20
N MET A 88 -12.69 -4.70 1.70
CA MET A 88 -11.56 -4.11 0.97
C MET A 88 -11.20 -4.85 -0.32
N ALA A 89 -11.54 -6.14 -0.42
CA ALA A 89 -11.24 -6.97 -1.57
C ALA A 89 -12.47 -7.27 -2.44
N ASP A 90 -13.65 -6.71 -2.14
CA ASP A 90 -14.91 -7.01 -2.83
C ASP A 90 -14.86 -6.68 -4.32
N TYR A 91 -14.17 -5.59 -4.70
CA TYR A 91 -13.98 -5.19 -6.10
C TYR A 91 -13.27 -6.26 -6.95
N MET A 92 -12.52 -7.16 -6.33
CA MET A 92 -11.85 -8.27 -7.02
C MET A 92 -12.83 -9.30 -7.58
N PHE A 93 -14.05 -9.34 -7.03
CA PHE A 93 -15.11 -10.27 -7.39
C PHE A 93 -16.27 -9.58 -8.14
N ASP A 94 -16.23 -8.25 -8.23
CA ASP A 94 -17.22 -7.45 -8.95
C ASP A 94 -16.92 -7.46 -10.46
N GLU A 95 -17.87 -8.00 -11.25
CA GLU A 95 -17.77 -8.10 -12.70
C GLU A 95 -17.86 -6.74 -13.43
N SER A 96 -18.30 -5.68 -12.75
CA SER A 96 -18.27 -4.32 -13.30
C SER A 96 -16.84 -3.82 -13.49
N HIS A 97 -15.87 -4.39 -12.75
CA HIS A 97 -14.44 -4.12 -12.91
C HIS A 97 -13.84 -5.07 -13.95
N PRO A 98 -13.21 -4.54 -15.01
CA PRO A 98 -12.55 -5.36 -16.03
C PRO A 98 -11.58 -6.37 -15.40
N LEU A 99 -11.64 -7.63 -15.86
CA LEU A 99 -10.78 -8.71 -15.32
C LEU A 99 -9.29 -8.32 -15.32
N PHE A 100 -8.84 -7.62 -16.37
CA PHE A 100 -7.46 -7.18 -16.48
C PHE A 100 -7.05 -6.25 -15.32
N LEU A 101 -7.91 -5.33 -14.90
CA LEU A 101 -7.66 -4.44 -13.74
C LEU A 101 -7.59 -5.25 -12.44
N ARG A 102 -8.53 -6.20 -12.27
CA ARG A 102 -8.53 -7.10 -11.10
C ARG A 102 -7.26 -7.95 -11.04
N LEU A 103 -6.78 -8.46 -12.18
CA LEU A 103 -5.52 -9.21 -12.25
C LEU A 103 -4.30 -8.33 -11.93
N LEU A 104 -4.26 -7.08 -12.37
CA LEU A 104 -3.21 -6.14 -11.96
C LEU A 104 -3.24 -5.89 -10.45
N SER A 105 -4.41 -5.85 -9.83
CA SER A 105 -4.54 -5.64 -8.38
C SER A 105 -4.08 -6.83 -7.51
N LEU A 106 -3.74 -7.97 -8.12
CA LEU A 106 -3.14 -9.10 -7.38
C LEU A 106 -1.77 -8.76 -6.76
N PHE A 107 -1.21 -7.58 -7.06
CA PHE A 107 0.00 -7.13 -6.34
C PHE A 107 -0.20 -7.04 -4.82
N HIS A 108 -1.41 -6.82 -4.36
CA HIS A 108 -1.75 -6.87 -2.95
C HIS A 108 -1.37 -8.22 -2.30
N GLY A 109 -1.44 -9.31 -3.07
CA GLY A 109 -1.02 -10.64 -2.61
C GLY A 109 0.48 -10.87 -2.67
N TRP A 110 1.19 -10.44 -3.72
CA TRP A 110 2.61 -10.79 -3.90
C TRP A 110 3.60 -9.70 -3.43
N LEU A 111 3.22 -8.41 -3.42
CA LEU A 111 4.10 -7.31 -3.02
C LEU A 111 4.62 -7.45 -1.57
N PRO A 112 3.83 -7.89 -0.58
CA PRO A 112 4.34 -8.14 0.77
C PRO A 112 5.51 -9.13 0.79
N PHE A 113 5.41 -10.22 0.04
CA PHE A 113 6.49 -11.22 -0.03
C PHE A 113 7.73 -10.66 -0.72
N LEU A 114 7.55 -9.86 -1.77
CA LEU A 114 8.65 -9.16 -2.42
C LEU A 114 9.35 -8.20 -1.45
N LEU A 115 8.60 -7.41 -0.69
CA LEU A 115 9.18 -6.47 0.28
C LEU A 115 9.93 -7.19 1.40
N ILE A 116 9.39 -8.30 1.92
CA ILE A 116 10.08 -9.14 2.90
C ILE A 116 11.40 -9.64 2.31
N TYR A 117 11.38 -10.16 1.08
CA TYR A 117 12.59 -10.62 0.38
C TYR A 117 13.60 -9.48 0.19
N LEU A 118 13.16 -8.30 -0.25
CA LEU A 118 14.04 -7.14 -0.46
C LEU A 118 14.66 -6.65 0.85
N VAL A 119 13.87 -6.55 1.92
CA VAL A 119 14.39 -6.20 3.25
C VAL A 119 15.40 -7.24 3.74
N TRP A 120 15.13 -8.52 3.51
CA TRP A 120 16.08 -9.59 3.86
C TRP A 120 17.40 -9.47 3.09
N ARG A 121 17.35 -9.13 1.80
CA ARG A 121 18.53 -9.00 0.93
C ARG A 121 19.35 -7.73 1.20
N ILE A 122 18.69 -6.62 1.45
CA ILE A 122 19.31 -5.28 1.53
C ILE A 122 19.58 -4.89 2.98
N GLY A 123 18.75 -5.36 3.91
CA GLY A 123 18.77 -5.04 5.33
C GLY A 123 17.66 -4.05 5.71
N TYR A 124 17.24 -4.14 6.98
CA TYR A 124 16.20 -3.28 7.55
C TYR A 124 16.75 -1.99 8.11
N ASP A 125 16.25 -0.84 7.63
CA ASP A 125 16.58 0.49 8.17
C ASP A 125 15.53 0.92 9.20
N ARG A 126 15.96 1.14 10.45
CA ARG A 126 15.07 1.47 11.57
C ARG A 126 14.39 2.84 11.45
N ARG A 127 14.93 3.76 10.64
CA ARG A 127 14.33 5.07 10.34
C ARG A 127 13.01 4.93 9.59
N ALA A 128 12.80 3.79 8.96
CA ALA A 128 11.61 3.47 8.15
C ALA A 128 10.29 3.74 8.88
N PHE A 129 10.21 3.43 10.18
CA PHE A 129 8.98 3.67 10.97
C PHE A 129 8.56 5.14 10.96
N TRP A 130 9.48 6.03 11.34
CA TRP A 130 9.16 7.45 11.39
C TRP A 130 9.00 8.08 10.01
N SER A 131 9.83 7.65 9.06
CA SER A 131 9.77 8.15 7.67
C SER A 131 8.45 7.75 6.99
N TRP A 132 7.99 6.50 7.16
CA TRP A 132 6.70 6.08 6.63
C TRP A 132 5.53 6.73 7.38
N THR A 133 5.61 6.84 8.71
CA THR A 133 4.56 7.51 9.49
C THR A 133 4.37 8.96 9.04
N GLY A 134 5.47 9.70 8.85
CA GLY A 134 5.39 11.07 8.33
C GLY A 134 4.79 11.15 6.93
N LEU A 135 5.18 10.25 6.02
CA LEU A 135 4.60 10.15 4.68
C LEU A 135 3.11 9.80 4.72
N ALA A 136 2.72 8.82 5.53
CA ALA A 136 1.34 8.41 5.69
C ALA A 136 0.47 9.54 6.24
N TRP A 137 0.95 10.28 7.24
CA TRP A 137 0.26 11.47 7.74
C TRP A 137 0.05 12.52 6.65
N ALA A 138 1.10 12.82 5.86
CA ALA A 138 0.98 13.75 4.74
C ALA A 138 -0.08 13.29 3.72
N LEU A 139 -0.08 12.00 3.36
CA LEU A 139 -1.07 11.43 2.44
C LEU A 139 -2.49 11.49 3.00
N LEU A 140 -2.70 11.14 4.29
CA LEU A 140 -4.02 11.22 4.92
C LEU A 140 -4.55 12.66 4.95
N LEU A 141 -3.69 13.63 5.29
CA LEU A 141 -4.07 15.04 5.30
C LEU A 141 -4.40 15.55 3.89
N VAL A 142 -3.61 15.17 2.87
CA VAL A 142 -3.91 15.49 1.47
C VAL A 142 -5.25 14.89 1.06
N CYS A 143 -5.48 13.61 1.33
CA CYS A 143 -6.73 12.94 0.97
C CYS A 143 -7.94 13.54 1.68
N PHE A 144 -7.80 13.96 2.94
CA PHE A 144 -8.92 14.50 3.71
C PHE A 144 -9.24 15.96 3.34
N PHE A 145 -8.22 16.81 3.17
CA PHE A 145 -8.43 18.25 2.98
C PHE A 145 -8.48 18.69 1.52
N LEU A 146 -7.84 17.96 0.61
CA LEU A 146 -7.70 18.36 -0.79
C LEU A 146 -8.50 17.48 -1.76
N MET A 147 -9.06 16.36 -1.28
CA MET A 147 -9.90 15.48 -2.09
C MET A 147 -11.38 15.66 -1.69
N PRO A 148 -12.32 15.45 -2.62
CA PRO A 148 -13.74 15.48 -2.29
C PRO A 148 -14.11 14.33 -1.34
N ALA A 149 -15.15 14.57 -0.52
CA ALA A 149 -15.76 13.49 0.24
C ALA A 149 -16.40 12.45 -0.71
N PRO A 150 -16.49 11.17 -0.31
CA PRO A 150 -17.07 10.14 -1.15
C PRO A 150 -18.54 10.43 -1.45
N THR A 151 -18.93 10.14 -2.69
CA THR A 151 -20.30 10.26 -3.16
C THR A 151 -20.71 8.95 -3.85
N PRO A 152 -21.96 8.53 -3.73
CA PRO A 152 -22.45 7.36 -4.45
C PRO A 152 -22.22 7.49 -5.96
N ASN A 153 -21.87 6.38 -6.62
CA ASN A 153 -21.69 6.29 -8.07
C ASN A 153 -20.52 7.13 -8.64
N ALA A 154 -19.44 7.28 -7.90
CA ALA A 154 -18.25 7.98 -8.37
C ALA A 154 -17.52 7.27 -9.55
N GLY A 155 -18.02 6.14 -10.01
CA GLY A 155 -17.40 5.31 -11.04
C GLY A 155 -16.14 4.59 -10.55
N LEU A 156 -15.18 4.36 -11.46
CA LEU A 156 -13.93 3.67 -11.08
C LEU A 156 -12.91 4.61 -10.40
N THR A 157 -13.05 5.94 -10.56
CA THR A 157 -12.11 6.90 -9.94
C THR A 157 -12.34 6.94 -8.43
N PRO A 158 -11.35 6.53 -7.61
CA PRO A 158 -11.53 6.50 -6.17
C PRO A 158 -11.63 7.90 -5.58
N VAL A 159 -12.51 8.06 -4.61
CA VAL A 159 -12.75 9.34 -3.89
C VAL A 159 -12.43 9.23 -2.40
N ASN A 160 -12.64 8.06 -1.78
CA ASN A 160 -12.31 7.83 -0.37
C ASN A 160 -10.93 7.16 -0.21
N ILE A 161 -9.91 7.78 -0.77
CA ILE A 161 -8.55 7.24 -0.78
C ILE A 161 -8.03 7.11 0.66
N ASN A 162 -7.41 5.98 0.95
CA ASN A 162 -6.94 5.60 2.29
C ASN A 162 -8.05 5.61 3.36
N TYR A 163 -9.31 5.55 2.93
CA TYR A 163 -10.48 5.47 3.82
C TYR A 163 -10.59 6.63 4.82
N VAL A 164 -10.15 7.83 4.41
CA VAL A 164 -10.14 9.02 5.29
C VAL A 164 -11.51 9.51 5.71
N TRP A 165 -12.59 9.08 5.02
CA TRP A 165 -13.96 9.42 5.33
C TRP A 165 -14.78 8.28 5.95
N GLY A 166 -14.25 7.08 6.03
CA GLY A 166 -14.97 5.89 6.51
C GLY A 166 -14.47 4.61 5.86
N MET A 167 -15.07 3.48 6.20
CA MET A 167 -14.64 2.15 5.75
C MET A 167 -15.17 1.74 4.37
N THR A 168 -16.03 2.55 3.73
CA THR A 168 -16.61 2.27 2.41
C THR A 168 -16.11 3.27 1.38
N ASP A 169 -16.09 2.88 0.11
CA ASP A 169 -15.58 3.71 -0.99
C ASP A 169 -16.56 4.79 -1.42
N ASP A 170 -17.87 4.59 -1.23
CA ASP A 170 -18.96 5.36 -1.79
C ASP A 170 -19.71 6.24 -0.77
N ALA A 171 -19.39 6.11 0.53
CA ALA A 171 -20.07 6.86 1.58
C ALA A 171 -19.14 7.23 2.74
N ALA A 172 -19.28 8.46 3.24
CA ALA A 172 -18.66 8.84 4.50
C ALA A 172 -19.38 8.15 5.66
N GLN A 173 -18.62 7.71 6.68
CA GLN A 173 -19.22 7.20 7.91
C GLN A 173 -19.97 8.32 8.66
N SER A 174 -21.01 7.96 9.41
CA SER A 174 -21.87 8.91 10.13
C SER A 174 -21.86 8.77 11.66
N TRP A 175 -21.11 7.80 12.21
CA TRP A 175 -21.11 7.46 13.63
C TRP A 175 -20.13 8.28 14.48
N VAL A 176 -19.14 8.96 13.85
CA VAL A 176 -18.30 9.98 14.50
C VAL A 176 -18.06 11.16 13.56
N PRO A 177 -17.79 12.38 14.09
CA PRO A 177 -17.38 13.51 13.27
C PRO A 177 -16.14 13.18 12.39
N PRO A 178 -16.09 13.57 11.11
CA PRO A 178 -14.98 13.24 10.22
C PRO A 178 -13.59 13.59 10.76
N PRO A 179 -13.35 14.73 11.44
CA PRO A 179 -12.03 14.99 12.03
C PRO A 179 -11.62 13.98 13.13
N ILE A 180 -12.59 13.43 13.87
CA ILE A 180 -12.31 12.40 14.89
C ILE A 180 -11.91 11.10 14.21
N TRP A 181 -12.55 10.73 13.09
CA TRP A 181 -12.17 9.59 12.28
C TRP A 181 -10.74 9.73 11.73
N LEU A 182 -10.41 10.91 11.17
CA LEU A 182 -9.05 11.21 10.72
C LEU A 182 -8.02 11.11 11.85
N MET A 183 -8.31 11.68 13.02
CA MET A 183 -7.43 11.58 14.20
C MET A 183 -7.23 10.13 14.64
N ALA A 184 -8.28 9.32 14.60
CA ALA A 184 -8.18 7.89 14.89
C ALA A 184 -7.25 7.16 13.90
N GLN A 185 -7.25 7.52 12.62
CA GLN A 185 -6.33 6.97 11.62
C GLN A 185 -4.89 7.48 11.83
N LEU A 186 -4.68 8.79 12.09
CA LEU A 186 -3.36 9.36 12.33
C LEU A 186 -2.65 8.72 13.53
N ILE A 187 -3.41 8.27 14.52
CA ILE A 187 -2.89 7.59 15.72
C ILE A 187 -2.92 6.07 15.53
N GLY A 188 -4.03 5.54 15.06
CA GLY A 188 -4.30 4.11 14.98
C GLY A 188 -3.40 3.38 14.01
N LEU A 189 -3.18 3.91 12.80
CA LEU A 189 -2.32 3.27 11.82
C LEU A 189 -0.87 3.12 12.29
N PRO A 190 -0.20 4.15 12.85
CA PRO A 190 1.12 3.99 13.43
C PRO A 190 1.16 2.96 14.55
N LEU A 191 0.16 2.91 15.42
CA LEU A 191 0.16 2.01 16.58
C LEU A 191 -0.21 0.57 16.21
N LEU A 192 -1.23 0.38 15.37
CA LEU A 192 -1.83 -0.92 15.11
C LEU A 192 -1.30 -1.62 13.86
N ALA A 193 -0.73 -0.86 12.91
CA ALA A 193 -0.19 -1.41 11.67
C ALA A 193 1.33 -1.22 11.55
N PHE A 194 1.83 0.01 11.66
CA PHE A 194 3.24 0.30 11.38
C PHE A 194 4.17 -0.15 12.51
N ALA A 195 3.79 0.06 13.78
CA ALA A 195 4.61 -0.37 14.92
C ALA A 195 4.76 -1.89 15.01
N PRO A 196 3.71 -2.73 14.91
CA PRO A 196 3.86 -4.17 14.85
C PRO A 196 4.79 -4.64 13.72
N ALA A 197 4.60 -4.13 12.50
CA ALA A 197 5.49 -4.43 11.37
C ALA A 197 6.94 -4.01 11.67
N HIS A 198 7.15 -2.80 12.20
CA HIS A 198 8.47 -2.29 12.59
C HIS A 198 9.15 -3.20 13.62
N PHE A 199 8.47 -3.57 14.69
CA PHE A 199 9.05 -4.40 15.75
C PHE A 199 9.41 -5.79 15.28
N VAL A 200 8.57 -6.40 14.44
CA VAL A 200 8.87 -7.71 13.84
C VAL A 200 10.07 -7.60 12.91
N LEU A 201 10.04 -6.68 11.94
CA LEU A 201 11.14 -6.51 10.98
C LEU A 201 12.47 -6.18 11.67
N LYS A 202 12.45 -5.29 12.66
CA LYS A 202 13.64 -4.95 13.46
C LYS A 202 14.27 -6.15 14.18
N ARG A 203 13.43 -7.14 14.56
CA ARG A 203 13.87 -8.31 15.31
C ARG A 203 14.37 -9.44 14.42
N VAL A 204 13.72 -9.64 13.25
CA VAL A 204 13.96 -10.82 12.42
C VAL A 204 14.83 -10.53 11.19
N MET A 205 14.94 -9.27 10.75
CA MET A 205 15.67 -8.91 9.54
C MET A 205 17.10 -8.46 9.80
N PRO A 206 18.02 -8.69 8.85
CA PRO A 206 19.38 -8.13 8.92
C PRO A 206 19.32 -6.61 9.02
N LYS A 207 20.26 -6.00 9.73
CA LYS A 207 20.40 -4.54 9.74
C LYS A 207 20.89 -4.05 8.38
N ALA A 208 20.36 -2.93 7.90
CA ALA A 208 20.92 -2.25 6.74
C ALA A 208 22.39 -1.85 7.01
N ALA A 209 23.26 -2.04 6.01
CA ALA A 209 24.57 -1.44 6.02
C ALA A 209 24.36 0.09 5.85
N VAL A 210 24.84 0.85 6.81
CA VAL A 210 24.82 2.33 6.78
C VAL A 210 26.01 2.81 5.94
#